data_f0b7c81fc3afb5080983ce772576c1a2
#
_entry.id   f0b7c81fc3afb5080983ce772576c1a2
#
_cell.length_a   1.000
_cell.length_b   1.000
_cell.length_c   1.000
_cell.angle_alpha   90.00
_cell.angle_beta   90.00
_cell.angle_gamma   90.00
#
_symmetry.space_group_name_H-M   'P 1'
#
loop_
_entity.id
_entity.type
_entity.pdbx_description
1 polymer ?
#
loop_
_entity_poly.entity_id
_entity_poly.type
_entity_poly.pdbx_seq_one_letter_code
_entity_poly.pdbx_strand_id
1 'polypeptide(L)'
;LLRGHPLVGGPRNSFMEGIYYMDIREQLMQAKSPEEVQQYLLDLDSDFRFKCRRCGKCCKNQDTILFTPRDIFNIAKKLGATPKQVIDLCAEVYIGRSSRIPLVHMVPVGSQRRCPLLLDDGRCRVHDCKPTVCALFPVGRVGVFDGIKDTDAKITRENISVRYILNGHDCGSAKRVNTIRSWLARFNIPEEDEFFIQWTLVTANLGAMIRKLERSQCSEQTLNELWSHIYWMLYVDYDTKQDFMPQFEQAAEKLNMLCEMFRELSAGEAASDESAPETAGEEE
;
A
#
# COMPACT_ATOMS: atom_id res chain seq x y z
N LEU A 1 -5.25 -1.52 -22.25
CA LEU A 1 -4.46 -2.58 -22.90
C LEU A 1 -3.08 -2.57 -22.28
N LEU A 2 -2.90 -3.38 -21.24
CA LEU A 2 -1.59 -3.66 -20.65
C LEU A 2 -0.80 -4.45 -21.69
N ARG A 3 0.22 -3.86 -22.28
CA ARG A 3 1.12 -4.57 -23.21
C ARG A 3 1.85 -5.64 -22.41
N GLY A 4 1.70 -6.88 -22.86
CA GLY A 4 2.19 -8.15 -22.38
C GLY A 4 3.59 -8.19 -21.76
N HIS A 5 3.71 -7.69 -20.52
CA HIS A 5 4.75 -8.13 -19.61
C HIS A 5 4.09 -8.95 -18.50
N PRO A 6 4.60 -10.13 -18.18
CA PRO A 6 4.09 -10.87 -17.05
C PRO A 6 4.25 -10.01 -15.80
N LEU A 7 3.15 -9.77 -15.08
CA LEU A 7 3.10 -9.02 -13.81
C LEU A 7 3.84 -9.75 -12.66
N VAL A 8 4.79 -10.60 -12.98
CA VAL A 8 5.59 -11.40 -12.04
C VAL A 8 7.03 -10.90 -12.06
N GLY A 9 7.26 -9.86 -11.23
CA GLY A 9 8.60 -9.35 -11.00
C GLY A 9 8.60 -8.32 -9.89
N GLY A 10 8.66 -8.78 -8.64
CA GLY A 10 8.97 -7.91 -7.51
C GLY A 10 10.36 -7.26 -7.68
N PRO A 11 10.65 -6.15 -6.97
CA PRO A 11 11.91 -5.44 -7.10
C PRO A 11 13.10 -6.39 -6.93
N ARG A 12 14.01 -6.38 -7.91
CA ARG A 12 15.25 -7.16 -7.85
C ARG A 12 16.11 -6.65 -6.70
N ASN A 13 16.37 -7.50 -5.72
CA ASN A 13 17.37 -7.25 -4.68
C ASN A 13 18.72 -6.95 -5.35
N SER A 14 19.14 -5.68 -5.35
CA SER A 14 20.54 -5.35 -5.57
C SER A 14 21.26 -5.44 -4.23
N PHE A 15 22.05 -6.48 -4.06
CA PHE A 15 23.03 -6.57 -2.99
C PHE A 15 24.01 -5.39 -3.06
N MET A 16 24.03 -4.56 -2.05
CA MET A 16 25.13 -3.66 -1.76
C MET A 16 25.64 -3.99 -0.37
N GLU A 17 26.86 -4.49 -0.32
CA GLU A 17 27.65 -4.67 0.88
C GLU A 17 27.95 -3.31 1.53
N GLY A 18 27.73 -3.20 2.82
CA GLY A 18 28.27 -2.11 3.62
C GLY A 18 27.29 -1.54 4.64
N ILE A 19 27.36 -2.04 5.89
CA ILE A 19 26.74 -1.55 7.12
C ILE A 19 25.23 -1.77 7.18
N TYR A 20 24.87 -2.89 7.79
CA TYR A 20 23.51 -3.33 8.10
C TYR A 20 22.80 -2.36 9.06
N TYR A 21 22.05 -1.42 8.50
CA TYR A 21 20.76 -1.06 9.08
C TYR A 21 19.74 -1.92 8.34
N MET A 22 19.34 -3.05 8.92
CA MET A 22 18.18 -3.78 8.43
C MET A 22 17.02 -2.79 8.34
N ASP A 23 16.37 -2.72 7.17
CA ASP A 23 15.17 -1.93 6.99
C ASP A 23 14.16 -2.40 8.06
N ILE A 24 13.51 -1.48 8.76
CA ILE A 24 12.49 -1.79 9.76
C ILE A 24 11.43 -2.76 9.21
N ARG A 25 11.19 -2.71 7.89
CA ARG A 25 10.29 -3.64 7.21
C ARG A 25 10.82 -5.07 7.23
N GLU A 26 12.12 -5.26 7.05
CA GLU A 26 12.75 -6.58 7.15
C GLU A 26 12.70 -7.08 8.59
N GLN A 27 12.91 -6.19 9.56
CA GLN A 27 12.79 -6.53 10.99
C GLN A 27 11.35 -6.93 11.34
N LEU A 28 10.34 -6.20 10.86
CA LEU A 28 8.94 -6.54 11.06
C LEU A 28 8.55 -7.86 10.37
N MET A 29 9.12 -8.16 9.19
CA MET A 29 8.91 -9.43 8.51
C MET A 29 9.62 -10.62 9.19
N GLN A 30 10.68 -10.38 9.94
CA GLN A 30 11.44 -11.40 10.67
C GLN A 30 10.95 -11.57 12.11
N ALA A 31 10.12 -10.66 12.60
CA ALA A 31 9.55 -10.75 13.94
C ALA A 31 8.74 -12.05 14.09
N LYS A 32 9.05 -12.79 15.14
CA LYS A 32 8.49 -14.13 15.40
C LYS A 32 7.25 -14.10 16.30
N SER A 33 7.00 -12.94 16.92
CA SER A 33 5.84 -12.76 17.79
C SER A 33 5.25 -11.34 17.68
N PRO A 34 3.97 -11.16 18.04
CA PRO A 34 3.34 -9.84 18.11
C PRO A 34 4.08 -8.87 19.06
N GLU A 35 4.67 -9.38 20.14
CA GLU A 35 5.43 -8.59 21.11
C GLU A 35 6.71 -8.04 20.50
N GLU A 36 7.39 -8.80 19.65
CA GLU A 36 8.56 -8.33 18.89
C GLU A 36 8.18 -7.21 17.90
N VAL A 37 7.00 -7.27 17.30
CA VAL A 37 6.50 -6.21 16.42
C VAL A 37 6.20 -4.94 17.22
N GLN A 38 5.55 -5.10 18.39
CA GLN A 38 5.10 -3.98 19.22
C GLN A 38 6.23 -3.05 19.63
N GLN A 39 7.45 -3.54 19.87
CA GLN A 39 8.61 -2.71 20.26
C GLN A 39 9.03 -1.68 19.20
N TYR A 40 8.68 -1.89 17.93
CA TYR A 40 8.99 -0.97 16.82
C TYR A 40 7.86 0.00 16.52
N LEU A 41 6.68 -0.20 17.13
CA LEU A 41 5.52 0.64 16.88
C LEU A 41 5.57 1.89 17.76
N LEU A 42 5.33 3.01 17.12
CA LEU A 42 5.25 4.33 17.74
C LEU A 42 3.80 4.83 17.69
N ASP A 43 3.44 5.61 18.70
CA ASP A 43 2.18 6.35 18.77
C ASP A 43 2.38 7.84 18.43
N LEU A 44 1.30 8.63 18.53
CA LEU A 44 1.31 10.05 18.18
C LEU A 44 2.25 10.89 19.03
N ASP A 45 2.47 10.50 20.29
CA ASP A 45 3.26 11.26 21.25
C ASP A 45 4.71 10.77 21.36
N SER A 46 5.05 9.70 20.62
CA SER A 46 6.41 9.16 20.55
C SER A 46 7.37 10.15 19.90
N ASP A 47 8.53 10.31 20.51
CA ASP A 47 9.60 11.22 20.08
C ASP A 47 10.54 10.57 19.07
N PHE A 48 11.03 11.36 18.12
CA PHE A 48 12.14 10.99 17.25
C PHE A 48 13.00 12.20 16.88
N ARG A 49 14.26 11.94 16.49
CA ARG A 49 15.23 12.99 16.15
C ARG A 49 15.48 13.03 14.65
N PHE A 50 15.00 14.09 14.02
CA PHE A 50 15.24 14.29 12.58
C PHE A 50 15.10 15.77 12.18
N LYS A 51 16.03 16.26 11.35
CA LYS A 51 15.93 17.53 10.64
C LYS A 51 16.33 17.32 9.19
N CYS A 52 15.38 17.47 8.26
CA CYS A 52 15.66 17.38 6.83
C CYS A 52 16.64 18.46 6.38
N ARG A 53 17.66 18.07 5.62
CA ARG A 53 18.68 18.97 5.02
C ARG A 53 18.37 19.29 3.56
N ARG A 54 17.28 18.77 3.02
CA ARG A 54 16.91 18.88 1.58
C ARG A 54 18.05 18.40 0.65
N CYS A 55 18.76 17.36 1.04
CA CYS A 55 19.93 16.84 0.32
C CYS A 55 19.58 15.99 -0.91
N GLY A 56 18.29 15.67 -1.12
CA GLY A 56 17.83 14.85 -2.25
C GLY A 56 18.18 13.36 -2.16
N LYS A 57 18.83 12.87 -1.08
CA LYS A 57 19.16 11.44 -0.96
C LYS A 57 17.92 10.54 -1.00
N CYS A 58 16.83 10.93 -0.30
CA CYS A 58 15.56 10.22 -0.32
C CYS A 58 14.82 10.28 -1.67
N CYS A 59 15.37 10.97 -2.68
CA CYS A 59 14.87 11.05 -4.05
C CYS A 59 15.76 10.31 -5.04
N LYS A 60 16.71 9.52 -4.57
CA LYS A 60 17.65 8.75 -5.40
C LYS A 60 17.75 7.32 -4.88
N ASN A 61 17.88 6.37 -5.81
CA ASN A 61 18.00 4.94 -5.50
C ASN A 61 16.86 4.40 -4.62
N GLN A 62 15.62 4.89 -4.83
CA GLN A 62 14.44 4.46 -4.09
C GLN A 62 13.51 3.64 -4.98
N ASP A 63 13.41 2.36 -4.73
CA ASP A 63 12.54 1.43 -5.45
C ASP A 63 11.30 1.07 -4.63
N THR A 64 11.19 1.61 -3.42
CA THR A 64 10.18 1.23 -2.43
C THR A 64 9.10 2.29 -2.20
N ILE A 65 9.09 3.36 -3.00
CA ILE A 65 8.09 4.42 -2.90
C ILE A 65 6.79 3.91 -3.51
N LEU A 66 5.84 3.56 -2.66
CA LEU A 66 4.47 3.20 -3.07
C LEU A 66 3.60 4.45 -3.11
N PHE A 67 2.82 4.58 -4.17
CA PHE A 67 1.79 5.61 -4.28
C PHE A 67 0.45 5.04 -3.83
N THR A 68 -0.25 5.83 -3.03
CA THR A 68 -1.68 5.60 -2.79
C THR A 68 -2.52 6.24 -3.90
N PRO A 69 -3.81 5.89 -4.04
CA PRO A 69 -4.72 6.59 -4.96
C PRO A 69 -4.73 8.11 -4.75
N ARG A 70 -4.75 8.55 -3.48
CA ARG A 70 -4.72 9.98 -3.12
C ARG A 70 -3.42 10.66 -3.58
N ASP A 71 -2.29 9.98 -3.51
CA ASP A 71 -1.01 10.51 -3.97
C ASP A 71 -1.04 10.75 -5.49
N ILE A 72 -1.48 9.75 -6.25
CA ILE A 72 -1.61 9.84 -7.72
C ILE A 72 -2.59 10.95 -8.11
N PHE A 73 -3.76 11.02 -7.46
CA PHE A 73 -4.75 12.06 -7.70
C PHE A 73 -4.18 13.47 -7.45
N ASN A 74 -3.52 13.68 -6.31
CA ASN A 74 -2.97 14.99 -5.95
C ASN A 74 -1.86 15.43 -6.90
N ILE A 75 -0.99 14.50 -7.34
CA ILE A 75 0.04 14.77 -8.34
C ILE A 75 -0.62 15.09 -9.68
N ALA A 76 -1.62 14.35 -10.10
CA ALA A 76 -2.35 14.57 -11.35
C ALA A 76 -3.01 15.96 -11.36
N LYS A 77 -3.72 16.31 -10.31
CA LYS A 77 -4.32 17.64 -10.13
C LYS A 77 -3.28 18.76 -10.19
N LYS A 78 -2.13 18.58 -9.52
CA LYS A 78 -1.03 19.57 -9.52
C LYS A 78 -0.39 19.75 -10.88
N LEU A 79 -0.26 18.68 -11.66
CA LEU A 79 0.39 18.71 -12.98
C LEU A 79 -0.59 19.04 -14.11
N GLY A 80 -1.89 19.15 -13.84
CA GLY A 80 -2.92 19.30 -14.87
C GLY A 80 -3.04 18.08 -15.79
N ALA A 81 -2.77 16.88 -15.25
CA ALA A 81 -2.75 15.62 -15.96
C ALA A 81 -3.87 14.68 -15.43
N THR A 82 -4.07 13.56 -16.11
CA THR A 82 -4.91 12.48 -15.59
C THR A 82 -4.10 11.56 -14.65
N PRO A 83 -4.75 10.81 -13.74
CA PRO A 83 -4.07 9.82 -12.92
C PRO A 83 -3.25 8.82 -13.74
N LYS A 84 -3.81 8.33 -14.85
CA LYS A 84 -3.12 7.42 -15.79
C LYS A 84 -1.84 8.02 -16.36
N GLN A 85 -1.87 9.30 -16.77
CA GLN A 85 -0.68 9.99 -17.28
C GLN A 85 0.42 10.14 -16.23
N VAL A 86 0.05 10.34 -14.95
CA VAL A 86 1.04 10.38 -13.85
C VAL A 86 1.68 9.01 -13.66
N ILE A 87 0.88 7.94 -13.68
CA ILE A 87 1.41 6.57 -13.55
C ILE A 87 2.36 6.27 -14.71
N ASP A 88 1.96 6.57 -15.94
CA ASP A 88 2.80 6.34 -17.13
C ASP A 88 4.11 7.15 -17.10
N LEU A 89 4.09 8.32 -16.46
CA LEU A 89 5.26 9.19 -16.35
C LEU A 89 6.30 8.69 -15.34
N CYS A 90 5.86 8.16 -14.19
CA CYS A 90 6.76 8.01 -13.06
C CYS A 90 6.58 6.71 -12.24
N ALA A 91 5.75 5.80 -12.69
CA ALA A 91 5.42 4.61 -11.90
C ALA A 91 5.23 3.35 -12.75
N GLU A 92 5.27 2.22 -12.09
CA GLU A 92 4.88 0.91 -12.62
C GLU A 92 3.88 0.24 -11.68
N VAL A 93 3.09 -0.67 -12.25
CA VAL A 93 2.10 -1.47 -11.51
C VAL A 93 2.60 -2.91 -11.39
N TYR A 94 2.49 -3.47 -10.20
CA TYR A 94 2.78 -4.88 -9.95
C TYR A 94 1.80 -5.46 -8.94
N ILE A 95 1.65 -6.79 -8.94
CA ILE A 95 0.86 -7.46 -7.91
C ILE A 95 1.70 -7.64 -6.66
N GLY A 96 1.24 -7.06 -5.55
CA GLY A 96 1.93 -7.15 -4.27
C GLY A 96 2.00 -8.60 -3.78
N ARG A 97 3.20 -9.04 -3.39
CA ARG A 97 3.43 -10.44 -2.99
C ARG A 97 2.56 -10.89 -1.80
N SER A 98 2.42 -10.03 -0.81
CA SER A 98 1.62 -10.32 0.39
C SER A 98 0.19 -9.81 0.27
N SER A 99 0.00 -8.62 -0.29
CA SER A 99 -1.32 -8.00 -0.44
C SER A 99 -2.18 -8.65 -1.53
N ARG A 100 -1.55 -9.28 -2.53
CA ARG A 100 -2.17 -9.91 -3.71
C ARG A 100 -3.02 -8.96 -4.58
N ILE A 101 -2.87 -7.66 -4.40
CA ILE A 101 -3.57 -6.63 -5.18
C ILE A 101 -2.59 -5.80 -6.01
N PRO A 102 -3.07 -5.08 -7.04
CA PRO A 102 -2.25 -4.13 -7.78
C PRO A 102 -1.73 -3.01 -6.87
N LEU A 103 -0.44 -2.77 -6.93
CA LEU A 103 0.26 -1.69 -6.25
C LEU A 103 1.00 -0.84 -7.28
N VAL A 104 0.99 0.47 -7.05
CA VAL A 104 1.69 1.45 -7.90
C VAL A 104 2.94 1.92 -7.19
N HIS A 105 4.12 1.70 -7.78
CA HIS A 105 5.38 2.16 -7.21
C HIS A 105 6.13 3.09 -8.16
N MET A 106 6.88 4.02 -7.59
CA MET A 106 7.71 4.94 -8.35
C MET A 106 8.88 4.19 -9.00
N VAL A 107 9.13 4.51 -10.28
CA VAL A 107 10.28 3.98 -11.02
C VAL A 107 11.35 5.06 -11.17
N PRO A 108 12.53 4.88 -10.58
CA PRO A 108 13.64 5.79 -10.75
C PRO A 108 14.15 5.82 -12.20
N VAL A 109 14.52 7.01 -12.70
CA VAL A 109 14.98 7.21 -14.07
C VAL A 109 16.47 7.56 -14.15
N GLY A 110 17.06 7.23 -15.30
CA GLY A 110 18.45 7.54 -15.65
C GLY A 110 19.50 6.77 -14.87
N SER A 111 20.77 6.97 -15.20
CA SER A 111 21.91 6.27 -14.57
C SER A 111 22.09 6.59 -13.08
N GLN A 112 21.61 7.74 -12.65
CA GLN A 112 21.62 8.16 -11.24
C GLN A 112 20.41 7.66 -10.45
N ARG A 113 19.51 6.90 -11.07
CA ARG A 113 18.28 6.37 -10.46
C ARG A 113 17.53 7.46 -9.68
N ARG A 114 17.23 8.57 -10.34
CA ARG A 114 16.55 9.73 -9.75
C ARG A 114 15.03 9.55 -9.80
N CYS A 115 14.35 10.08 -8.79
CA CYS A 115 12.90 10.26 -8.85
C CYS A 115 12.53 11.11 -10.08
N PRO A 116 11.58 10.67 -10.94
CA PRO A 116 11.16 11.45 -12.13
C PRO A 116 10.60 12.83 -11.79
N LEU A 117 10.14 13.03 -10.57
CA LEU A 117 9.59 14.30 -10.08
C LEU A 117 10.67 15.21 -9.42
N LEU A 118 11.94 14.82 -9.44
CA LEU A 118 13.04 15.62 -8.93
C LEU A 118 13.54 16.55 -10.02
N LEU A 119 13.51 17.86 -9.75
CA LEU A 119 14.05 18.88 -10.64
C LEU A 119 15.59 18.87 -10.64
N ASP A 120 16.21 19.50 -11.64
CA ASP A 120 17.68 19.53 -11.77
C ASP A 120 18.35 20.32 -10.66
N ASP A 121 17.65 21.27 -10.05
CA ASP A 121 18.11 22.02 -8.87
C ASP A 121 17.94 21.25 -7.55
N GLY A 122 17.52 19.97 -7.59
CA GLY A 122 17.34 19.11 -6.44
C GLY A 122 16.03 19.33 -5.68
N ARG A 123 15.12 20.19 -6.17
CA ARG A 123 13.79 20.39 -5.58
C ARG A 123 12.79 19.37 -6.11
N CYS A 124 11.81 19.01 -5.28
CA CYS A 124 10.69 18.18 -5.70
C CYS A 124 9.67 19.03 -6.48
N ARG A 125 9.29 18.62 -7.69
CA ARG A 125 8.28 19.29 -8.54
C ARG A 125 6.91 19.36 -7.86
N VAL A 126 6.60 18.38 -7.05
CA VAL A 126 5.31 18.22 -6.35
C VAL A 126 5.48 18.36 -4.83
N HIS A 127 6.36 19.27 -4.38
CA HIS A 127 6.72 19.37 -2.94
C HIS A 127 5.54 19.68 -2.02
N ASP A 128 4.56 20.42 -2.49
CA ASP A 128 3.35 20.82 -1.80
C ASP A 128 2.27 19.72 -1.75
N CYS A 129 2.36 18.74 -2.64
CA CYS A 129 1.48 17.58 -2.70
C CYS A 129 2.26 16.28 -2.90
N LYS A 130 3.47 16.21 -2.35
CA LYS A 130 4.32 15.01 -2.48
C LYS A 130 3.64 13.78 -1.87
N PRO A 131 3.97 12.57 -2.36
CA PRO A 131 3.40 11.34 -1.83
C PRO A 131 3.51 11.27 -0.30
N THR A 132 2.50 10.70 0.33
CA THR A 132 2.41 10.61 1.79
C THR A 132 3.65 9.96 2.40
N VAL A 133 4.14 8.88 1.80
CA VAL A 133 5.38 8.21 2.24
C VAL A 133 6.60 9.13 2.16
N CYS A 134 6.69 10.02 1.16
CA CYS A 134 7.76 11.01 1.04
C CYS A 134 7.57 12.18 2.03
N ALA A 135 6.33 12.54 2.35
CA ALA A 135 6.01 13.59 3.32
C ALA A 135 6.41 13.13 4.72
N LEU A 136 6.04 11.92 5.08
CA LEU A 136 6.28 11.36 6.40
C LEU A 136 7.74 10.98 6.65
N PHE A 137 8.55 10.70 5.61
CA PHE A 137 9.93 10.25 5.80
C PHE A 137 10.70 11.07 6.86
N PRO A 138 11.39 10.45 7.83
CA PRO A 138 11.70 9.02 7.97
C PRO A 138 10.63 8.20 8.69
N VAL A 139 9.50 8.77 9.06
CA VAL A 139 8.39 8.06 9.68
C VAL A 139 7.62 7.28 8.62
N GLY A 140 7.29 6.02 8.92
CA GLY A 140 6.32 5.21 8.20
C GLY A 140 5.01 5.16 8.97
N ARG A 141 3.88 5.01 8.27
CA ARG A 141 2.55 4.79 8.86
C ARG A 141 2.06 3.41 8.49
N VAL A 142 1.57 2.68 9.46
CA VAL A 142 1.09 1.31 9.30
C VAL A 142 -0.29 1.13 9.94
N GLY A 143 -1.15 0.33 9.30
CA GLY A 143 -2.36 -0.19 9.91
C GLY A 143 -2.03 -1.50 10.64
N VAL A 144 -2.44 -1.60 11.89
CA VAL A 144 -2.32 -2.82 12.71
C VAL A 144 -3.71 -3.42 12.86
N PHE A 145 -3.83 -4.72 12.63
CA PHE A 145 -5.11 -5.44 12.72
C PHE A 145 -5.24 -6.08 14.09
N ASP A 146 -5.96 -5.38 14.98
CA ASP A 146 -6.12 -5.80 16.37
C ASP A 146 -7.06 -7.02 16.48
N GLY A 147 -6.60 -8.07 17.17
CA GLY A 147 -7.37 -9.29 17.40
C GLY A 147 -7.52 -10.22 16.20
N ILE A 148 -6.98 -9.87 15.05
CA ILE A 148 -7.06 -10.67 13.82
C ILE A 148 -5.85 -11.62 13.75
N LYS A 149 -6.12 -12.93 13.76
CA LYS A 149 -5.11 -13.99 13.61
C LYS A 149 -5.13 -14.63 12.23
N ASP A 150 -6.29 -14.63 11.58
CA ASP A 150 -6.47 -15.17 10.24
C ASP A 150 -6.33 -14.04 9.19
N THR A 151 -5.41 -14.19 8.27
CA THR A 151 -5.17 -13.23 7.19
C THR A 151 -6.32 -13.13 6.19
N ASP A 152 -7.25 -14.09 6.21
CA ASP A 152 -8.43 -14.14 5.35
C ASP A 152 -9.71 -13.67 6.05
N ALA A 153 -9.60 -13.33 7.34
CA ALA A 153 -10.71 -12.75 8.09
C ALA A 153 -11.17 -11.42 7.48
N LYS A 154 -12.45 -11.13 7.64
CA LYS A 154 -12.99 -9.80 7.31
C LYS A 154 -12.41 -8.78 8.29
N ILE A 155 -11.77 -7.76 7.74
CA ILE A 155 -11.30 -6.62 8.50
C ILE A 155 -12.40 -5.56 8.52
N THR A 156 -12.67 -5.02 9.71
CA THR A 156 -13.59 -3.91 9.93
C THR A 156 -12.85 -2.71 10.51
N ARG A 157 -13.51 -1.57 10.63
CA ARG A 157 -12.92 -0.36 11.21
C ARG A 157 -12.45 -0.57 12.66
N GLU A 158 -13.22 -1.34 13.43
CA GLU A 158 -12.94 -1.63 14.84
C GLU A 158 -11.67 -2.47 15.03
N ASN A 159 -11.26 -3.21 14.00
CA ASN A 159 -10.06 -4.03 14.02
C ASN A 159 -8.79 -3.27 13.62
N ILE A 160 -8.88 -1.99 13.25
CA ILE A 160 -7.72 -1.23 12.77
C ILE A 160 -7.30 -0.19 13.78
N SER A 161 -6.04 -0.26 14.17
CA SER A 161 -5.34 0.85 14.82
C SER A 161 -4.23 1.38 13.93
N VAL A 162 -4.02 2.69 13.96
CA VAL A 162 -2.94 3.34 13.21
C VAL A 162 -1.72 3.47 14.10
N ARG A 163 -0.59 2.98 13.64
CA ARG A 163 0.70 3.07 14.31
C ARG A 163 1.75 3.62 13.36
N TYR A 164 2.89 3.96 13.92
CA TYR A 164 3.99 4.54 13.18
C TYR A 164 5.26 3.73 13.42
N ILE A 165 6.19 3.83 12.48
CA ILE A 165 7.52 3.22 12.58
C ILE A 165 8.56 4.25 12.18
N LEU A 166 9.79 4.10 12.67
CA LEU A 166 10.90 4.95 12.26
C LEU A 166 11.81 4.17 11.31
N ASN A 167 11.81 4.55 10.04
CA ASN A 167 12.67 3.94 9.04
C ASN A 167 14.14 4.38 9.26
N GLY A 168 15.08 3.45 9.02
CA GLY A 168 16.49 3.76 8.95
C GLY A 168 16.78 4.82 7.86
N HIS A 169 17.70 5.72 8.12
CA HIS A 169 18.07 6.76 7.15
C HIS A 169 19.52 7.22 7.31
N ASP A 170 20.17 7.50 6.19
CA ASP A 170 21.53 8.03 6.12
C ASP A 170 21.58 9.53 5.80
N CYS A 171 20.44 10.21 5.84
CA CYS A 171 20.31 11.63 5.51
C CYS A 171 19.73 12.43 6.69
N GLY A 172 19.66 13.75 6.53
CA GLY A 172 19.20 14.64 7.60
C GLY A 172 20.20 14.80 8.74
N SER A 173 19.73 15.18 9.91
CA SER A 173 20.52 15.28 11.15
C SER A 173 19.62 15.06 12.37
N ALA A 174 20.19 14.60 13.48
CA ALA A 174 19.49 14.38 14.74
C ALA A 174 19.31 15.67 15.59
N LYS A 175 19.49 16.88 15.00
CA LYS A 175 19.49 18.15 15.73
C LYS A 175 18.12 18.62 16.21
N ARG A 176 17.02 18.02 15.74
CA ARG A 176 15.66 18.42 16.10
C ARG A 176 14.90 17.22 16.64
N VAL A 177 14.31 17.39 17.82
CA VAL A 177 13.32 16.48 18.37
C VAL A 177 11.96 16.83 17.77
N ASN A 178 11.20 15.83 17.37
CA ASN A 178 9.82 15.95 16.90
C ASN A 178 9.01 14.87 17.59
N THR A 179 7.72 15.10 17.83
CA THR A 179 6.76 14.03 18.05
C THR A 179 6.14 13.60 16.73
N ILE A 180 5.58 12.39 16.65
CA ILE A 180 4.81 11.95 15.47
C ILE A 180 3.71 12.97 15.17
N ARG A 181 2.94 13.40 16.18
CA ARG A 181 1.89 14.42 16.08
C ARG A 181 2.40 15.72 15.42
N SER A 182 3.49 16.27 15.91
CA SER A 182 4.08 17.49 15.36
C SER A 182 4.59 17.32 13.94
N TRP A 183 5.00 16.09 13.58
CA TRP A 183 5.47 15.76 12.23
C TRP A 183 4.31 15.66 11.25
N LEU A 184 3.19 15.02 11.60
CA LEU A 184 1.96 14.99 10.81
C LEU A 184 1.43 16.40 10.53
N ALA A 185 1.31 17.22 11.59
CA ALA A 185 0.83 18.59 11.48
C ALA A 185 1.65 19.44 10.49
N ARG A 186 2.96 19.19 10.40
CA ARG A 186 3.85 19.90 9.48
C ARG A 186 3.49 19.70 8.00
N PHE A 187 2.85 18.59 7.67
CA PHE A 187 2.45 18.23 6.30
C PHE A 187 0.93 18.24 6.11
N ASN A 188 0.19 18.81 7.05
CA ASN A 188 -1.28 18.83 7.07
C ASN A 188 -1.88 17.41 6.91
N ILE A 189 -1.24 16.40 7.51
CA ILE A 189 -1.75 15.03 7.54
C ILE A 189 -2.58 14.89 8.81
N PRO A 190 -3.88 14.53 8.73
CA PRO A 190 -4.72 14.32 9.89
C PRO A 190 -4.18 13.19 10.79
N GLU A 191 -4.33 13.33 12.10
CA GLU A 191 -4.05 12.26 13.07
C GLU A 191 -4.96 11.06 12.81
N GLU A 192 -6.26 11.34 12.64
CA GLU A 192 -7.27 10.40 12.15
C GLU A 192 -7.50 10.64 10.67
N ASP A 193 -6.77 9.90 9.83
CA ASP A 193 -6.85 9.99 8.37
C ASP A 193 -7.84 8.96 7.85
N GLU A 194 -9.08 9.36 7.65
CA GLU A 194 -10.15 8.50 7.17
C GLU A 194 -9.80 7.79 5.85
N PHE A 195 -9.14 8.50 4.93
CA PHE A 195 -8.66 7.86 3.71
C PHE A 195 -7.71 6.70 4.01
N PHE A 196 -6.75 6.88 4.92
CA PHE A 196 -5.80 5.84 5.24
C PHE A 196 -6.47 4.60 5.84
N ILE A 197 -7.46 4.81 6.71
CA ILE A 197 -8.24 3.72 7.32
C ILE A 197 -9.04 2.97 6.25
N GLN A 198 -9.81 3.68 5.43
CA GLN A 198 -10.60 3.07 4.36
C GLN A 198 -9.71 2.38 3.31
N TRP A 199 -8.58 2.99 2.94
CA TRP A 199 -7.59 2.38 2.06
C TRP A 199 -7.06 1.07 2.63
N THR A 200 -6.72 1.05 3.93
CA THR A 200 -6.24 -0.15 4.62
C THR A 200 -7.30 -1.25 4.64
N LEU A 201 -8.56 -0.89 4.92
CA LEU A 201 -9.70 -1.81 4.90
C LEU A 201 -9.91 -2.44 3.53
N VAL A 202 -10.04 -1.63 2.51
CA VAL A 202 -10.31 -2.10 1.13
C VAL A 202 -9.18 -3.01 0.66
N THR A 203 -7.93 -2.62 0.86
CA THR A 203 -6.78 -3.41 0.40
C THR A 203 -6.64 -4.73 1.15
N ALA A 204 -6.91 -4.76 2.45
CA ALA A 204 -6.88 -5.98 3.25
C ALA A 204 -7.98 -6.96 2.82
N ASN A 205 -9.21 -6.49 2.67
CA ASN A 205 -10.36 -7.32 2.27
C ASN A 205 -10.23 -7.83 0.83
N LEU A 206 -9.77 -7.01 -0.10
CA LEU A 206 -9.45 -7.45 -1.47
C LEU A 206 -8.36 -8.51 -1.48
N GLY A 207 -7.29 -8.30 -0.72
CA GLY A 207 -6.21 -9.29 -0.61
C GLY A 207 -6.69 -10.63 -0.08
N ALA A 208 -7.56 -10.63 0.93
CA ALA A 208 -8.19 -11.84 1.46
C ALA A 208 -9.04 -12.56 0.40
N MET A 209 -9.86 -11.80 -0.34
CA MET A 209 -10.66 -12.34 -1.44
C MET A 209 -9.78 -12.98 -2.54
N ILE A 210 -8.75 -12.27 -3.00
CA ILE A 210 -7.85 -12.77 -4.05
C ILE A 210 -7.14 -14.04 -3.60
N ARG A 211 -6.61 -14.11 -2.37
CA ARG A 211 -5.97 -15.33 -1.84
C ARG A 211 -6.92 -16.53 -1.82
N LYS A 212 -8.20 -16.32 -1.50
CA LYS A 212 -9.21 -17.38 -1.59
C LYS A 212 -9.43 -17.83 -3.04
N LEU A 213 -9.57 -16.89 -3.98
CA LEU A 213 -9.71 -17.20 -5.41
C LEU A 213 -8.50 -17.98 -5.96
N GLU A 214 -7.28 -17.61 -5.59
CA GLU A 214 -6.07 -18.33 -5.99
C GLU A 214 -6.06 -19.77 -5.47
N ARG A 215 -6.58 -20.01 -4.26
CA ARG A 215 -6.67 -21.36 -3.70
C ARG A 215 -7.80 -22.21 -4.31
N SER A 216 -8.87 -21.58 -4.80
CA SER A 216 -9.96 -22.26 -5.51
C SER A 216 -9.64 -22.58 -6.98
N GLN A 217 -8.38 -22.44 -7.39
CA GLN A 217 -7.91 -22.70 -8.76
C GLN A 217 -8.62 -21.84 -9.82
N CYS A 218 -9.00 -20.61 -9.45
CA CYS A 218 -9.53 -19.64 -10.41
C CYS A 218 -8.57 -19.45 -11.58
N SER A 219 -9.11 -19.30 -12.80
CA SER A 219 -8.28 -19.16 -13.98
C SER A 219 -7.38 -17.92 -13.92
N GLU A 220 -6.17 -18.01 -14.47
CA GLU A 220 -5.25 -16.87 -14.55
C GLU A 220 -5.87 -15.70 -15.34
N GLN A 221 -6.69 -15.99 -16.33
CA GLN A 221 -7.40 -14.96 -17.09
C GLN A 221 -8.36 -14.20 -16.19
N THR A 222 -9.17 -14.88 -15.39
CA THR A 222 -10.12 -14.25 -14.45
C THR A 222 -9.40 -13.40 -13.42
N LEU A 223 -8.28 -13.88 -12.87
CA LEU A 223 -7.46 -13.10 -11.93
C LEU A 223 -6.89 -11.85 -12.58
N ASN A 224 -6.40 -11.93 -13.82
CA ASN A 224 -5.85 -10.78 -14.55
C ASN A 224 -6.92 -9.73 -14.86
N GLU A 225 -8.12 -10.15 -15.22
CA GLU A 225 -9.28 -9.26 -15.43
C GLU A 225 -9.67 -8.57 -14.13
N LEU A 226 -9.73 -9.31 -13.03
CA LEU A 226 -10.05 -8.78 -11.71
C LEU A 226 -8.99 -7.78 -11.23
N TRP A 227 -7.70 -8.10 -11.34
CA TRP A 227 -6.61 -7.17 -11.01
C TRP A 227 -6.65 -5.91 -11.87
N SER A 228 -6.96 -6.04 -13.15
CA SER A 228 -7.09 -4.89 -14.05
C SER A 228 -8.25 -3.99 -13.64
N HIS A 229 -9.37 -4.56 -13.23
CA HIS A 229 -10.53 -3.83 -12.74
C HIS A 229 -10.25 -3.12 -11.41
N ILE A 230 -9.64 -3.83 -10.44
CA ILE A 230 -9.23 -3.27 -9.16
C ILE A 230 -8.24 -2.11 -9.36
N TYR A 231 -7.23 -2.28 -10.23
CA TYR A 231 -6.28 -1.23 -10.56
C TYR A 231 -6.96 0.01 -11.11
N TRP A 232 -7.87 -0.18 -12.08
CA TRP A 232 -8.59 0.93 -12.71
C TRP A 232 -9.40 1.71 -11.69
N MET A 233 -10.21 1.03 -10.89
CA MET A 233 -11.05 1.66 -9.88
C MET A 233 -10.25 2.35 -8.77
N LEU A 234 -9.15 1.74 -8.33
CA LEU A 234 -8.38 2.30 -7.21
C LEU A 234 -7.45 3.44 -7.63
N TYR A 235 -6.91 3.45 -8.86
CA TYR A 235 -5.84 4.38 -9.20
C TYR A 235 -6.13 5.28 -10.40
N VAL A 236 -7.06 4.93 -11.29
CA VAL A 236 -7.19 5.60 -12.59
C VAL A 236 -8.50 6.38 -12.74
N ASP A 237 -9.61 5.81 -12.27
CA ASP A 237 -10.97 6.32 -12.53
C ASP A 237 -11.32 7.49 -11.60
N TYR A 238 -10.58 8.61 -11.73
CA TYR A 238 -10.78 9.83 -10.96
C TYR A 238 -10.81 11.05 -11.87
N ASP A 239 -11.81 11.91 -11.67
CA ASP A 239 -11.86 13.27 -12.23
C ASP A 239 -11.13 14.24 -11.28
N THR A 240 -9.98 14.73 -11.71
CA THR A 240 -9.15 15.67 -10.92
C THR A 240 -9.78 17.05 -10.74
N LYS A 241 -10.91 17.35 -11.39
CA LYS A 241 -11.68 18.59 -11.21
C LYS A 241 -12.65 18.51 -10.02
N GLN A 242 -12.94 17.32 -9.54
CA GLN A 242 -13.80 17.06 -8.39
C GLN A 242 -12.96 16.77 -7.14
N ASP A 243 -13.61 16.66 -5.99
CA ASP A 243 -12.95 16.25 -4.76
C ASP A 243 -12.62 14.75 -4.78
N PHE A 244 -11.48 14.40 -4.20
CA PHE A 244 -10.97 13.03 -4.19
C PHE A 244 -11.83 12.08 -3.34
N MET A 245 -12.14 12.49 -2.08
CA MET A 245 -12.75 11.57 -1.12
C MET A 245 -14.08 10.98 -1.57
N PRO A 246 -15.06 11.74 -2.09
CA PRO A 246 -16.32 11.15 -2.53
C PRO A 246 -16.15 10.11 -3.65
N GLN A 247 -15.20 10.33 -4.55
CA GLN A 247 -14.89 9.39 -5.64
C GLN A 247 -14.23 8.12 -5.10
N PHE A 248 -13.29 8.27 -4.17
CA PHE A 248 -12.63 7.14 -3.52
C PHE A 248 -13.61 6.31 -2.68
N GLU A 249 -14.47 6.95 -1.91
CA GLU A 249 -15.51 6.29 -1.11
C GLU A 249 -16.45 5.46 -1.99
N GLN A 250 -16.88 6.00 -3.13
CA GLN A 250 -17.69 5.27 -4.09
C GLN A 250 -16.97 4.05 -4.68
N ALA A 251 -15.67 4.19 -5.02
CA ALA A 251 -14.85 3.09 -5.51
C ALA A 251 -14.66 2.02 -4.41
N ALA A 252 -14.37 2.44 -3.18
CA ALA A 252 -14.19 1.58 -2.02
C ALA A 252 -15.47 0.79 -1.69
N GLU A 253 -16.63 1.44 -1.74
CA GLU A 253 -17.93 0.79 -1.53
C GLU A 253 -18.17 -0.31 -2.55
N LYS A 254 -18.00 -0.03 -3.85
CA LYS A 254 -18.17 -1.04 -4.92
C LYS A 254 -17.23 -2.24 -4.74
N LEU A 255 -15.98 -1.98 -4.37
CA LEU A 255 -14.99 -3.04 -4.14
C LEU A 255 -15.30 -3.86 -2.87
N ASN A 256 -15.80 -3.23 -1.81
CA ASN A 256 -16.27 -3.93 -0.62
C ASN A 256 -17.51 -4.79 -0.93
N MET A 257 -18.47 -4.29 -1.72
CA MET A 257 -19.61 -5.08 -2.18
C MET A 257 -19.16 -6.33 -2.95
N LEU A 258 -18.17 -6.20 -3.82
CA LEU A 258 -17.58 -7.34 -4.53
C LEU A 258 -16.99 -8.37 -3.55
N CYS A 259 -16.28 -7.92 -2.52
CA CYS A 259 -15.75 -8.82 -1.49
C CYS A 259 -16.86 -9.53 -0.70
N GLU A 260 -17.97 -8.87 -0.37
CA GLU A 260 -19.12 -9.48 0.32
C GLU A 260 -19.81 -10.52 -0.57
N MET A 261 -20.13 -10.17 -1.80
CA MET A 261 -20.74 -11.12 -2.76
C MET A 261 -19.88 -12.39 -2.89
N PHE A 262 -18.57 -12.24 -2.97
CA PHE A 262 -17.66 -13.39 -3.04
C PHE A 262 -17.69 -14.24 -1.76
N ARG A 263 -17.77 -13.62 -0.59
CA ARG A 263 -17.90 -14.35 0.68
C ARG A 263 -19.17 -15.16 0.77
N GLU A 264 -20.30 -14.56 0.36
CA GLU A 264 -21.62 -15.22 0.36
C GLU A 264 -21.64 -16.42 -0.58
N LEU A 265 -21.11 -16.28 -1.80
CA LEU A 265 -21.01 -17.39 -2.76
C LEU A 265 -20.15 -18.54 -2.20
N SER A 266 -18.98 -18.22 -1.66
CA SER A 266 -18.07 -19.23 -1.09
C SER A 266 -18.67 -19.93 0.14
N ALA A 267 -19.49 -19.27 0.93
CA ALA A 267 -20.19 -19.87 2.08
C ALA A 267 -21.33 -20.81 1.63
N GLY A 268 -22.04 -20.44 0.56
CA GLY A 268 -23.08 -21.28 -0.04
C GLY A 268 -22.56 -22.59 -0.64
N GLU A 269 -21.40 -22.54 -1.30
CA GLU A 269 -20.73 -23.72 -1.85
C GLU A 269 -20.28 -24.68 -0.74
N ALA A 270 -19.70 -24.18 0.35
CA ALA A 270 -19.29 -24.98 1.49
C ALA A 270 -20.46 -25.68 2.17
N ALA A 271 -21.60 -24.99 2.32
CA ALA A 271 -22.81 -25.56 2.91
C ALA A 271 -23.49 -26.64 2.02
N SER A 272 -23.34 -26.56 0.70
CA SER A 272 -23.87 -27.55 -0.24
C SER A 272 -23.01 -28.83 -0.25
N ASP A 273 -21.70 -28.72 -0.05
CA ASP A 273 -20.78 -29.88 0.01
C ASP A 273 -20.95 -30.70 1.31
N GLU A 274 -21.27 -30.05 2.44
CA GLU A 274 -21.55 -30.75 3.71
C GLU A 274 -22.92 -31.44 3.72
N SER A 275 -23.82 -31.10 2.80
CA SER A 275 -25.17 -31.67 2.71
C SER A 275 -25.29 -32.86 1.74
N ALA A 276 -24.21 -33.24 1.06
CA ALA A 276 -24.22 -34.43 0.19
C ALA A 276 -24.28 -35.70 1.06
N PRO A 277 -25.30 -36.59 0.89
CA PRO A 277 -25.39 -37.79 1.70
C PRO A 277 -24.21 -38.72 1.39
N GLU A 278 -23.49 -39.18 2.43
CA GLU A 278 -22.62 -40.35 2.35
C GLU A 278 -23.41 -41.50 1.75
N THR A 279 -23.15 -41.82 0.50
CA THR A 279 -23.66 -43.06 -0.07
C THR A 279 -22.99 -44.23 0.67
N ALA A 280 -23.75 -44.84 1.59
CA ALA A 280 -23.37 -46.08 2.23
C ALA A 280 -23.05 -47.10 1.12
N GLY A 281 -21.79 -47.49 1.04
CA GLY A 281 -21.41 -48.67 0.28
C GLY A 281 -22.03 -49.91 0.93
N GLU A 282 -23.05 -50.46 0.26
CA GLU A 282 -23.48 -51.82 0.55
C GLU A 282 -22.41 -52.77 0.00
N GLU A 283 -21.73 -53.45 0.89
CA GLU A 283 -20.96 -54.65 0.58
C GLU A 283 -21.90 -55.80 0.24
N GLU A 284 -21.71 -56.43 -0.89
CA GLU A 284 -22.03 -57.84 -1.17
C GLU A 284 -20.76 -58.59 -1.63
#